data_e9632dd97fb278129aa1d09336083b4d
#
_entry.id   e9632dd97fb278129aa1d09336083b4d
#
_cell.length_a   1.000
_cell.length_b   1.000
_cell.length_c   1.000
_cell.angle_alpha   90.00
_cell.angle_beta   90.00
_cell.angle_gamma   90.00
#
_symmetry.space_group_name_H-M   'P 1'
#
loop_
_entity.id
_entity.type
_entity.pdbx_description
1 polymer ?
#
loop_
_entity_poly.entity_id
_entity_poly.type
_entity_poly.pdbx_seq_one_letter_code
_entity_poly.pdbx_strand_id
1 'polypeptide(L)'
;IPLQIGARDMASGFLNMIAYWLFFVSSVIMVASLFVEAGPAAAGWTIYPPLSALPQTQPGSGLGMTLWLVSMAFFIASSLLGSLNYIVTVLNLRTKGMTFFRLPLTIWAFFITAIIGVISFPVLLSAALLLIMDRSFGTSFFLSDIFVQGEVLHYQGCLLYTSDAA
;
A
#
# COMPACT_ATOMS: atom_id res chain seq x y z
N ILE A 1 -1.30 21.99 -7.16
CA ILE A 1 -0.42 22.41 -6.05
C ILE A 1 0.58 23.48 -6.55
N PRO A 2 1.46 23.24 -7.55
CA PRO A 2 2.46 24.24 -7.94
C PRO A 2 1.87 25.60 -8.28
N LEU A 3 0.82 25.66 -9.08
CA LEU A 3 0.18 26.91 -9.48
C LEU A 3 -0.34 27.74 -8.30
N GLN A 4 -0.88 27.08 -7.27
CA GLN A 4 -1.46 27.75 -6.10
C GLN A 4 -0.40 28.30 -5.14
N ILE A 5 0.80 27.72 -5.13
CA ILE A 5 1.94 28.20 -4.32
C ILE A 5 2.91 29.06 -5.11
N GLY A 6 2.65 29.29 -6.42
CA GLY A 6 3.48 30.08 -7.31
C GLY A 6 4.78 29.39 -7.76
N ALA A 7 4.83 28.06 -7.65
CA ALA A 7 5.95 27.28 -8.17
C ALA A 7 5.75 26.94 -9.66
N ARG A 8 6.86 26.77 -10.38
CA ARG A 8 6.81 26.38 -11.81
C ARG A 8 6.47 24.89 -11.97
N ASP A 9 6.96 24.05 -11.05
CA ASP A 9 6.80 22.60 -11.09
C ASP A 9 6.90 22.03 -9.67
N MET A 10 6.75 20.69 -9.52
CA MET A 10 7.01 19.97 -8.28
C MET A 10 8.50 20.03 -7.93
N ALA A 11 8.82 19.82 -6.63
CA ALA A 11 10.20 19.90 -6.15
C ALA A 11 11.14 18.91 -6.87
N SER A 12 10.65 17.74 -7.21
CA SER A 12 11.38 16.74 -7.97
C SER A 12 10.53 16.16 -9.08
N GLY A 13 10.80 16.58 -10.33
CA GLY A 13 10.17 16.01 -11.53
C GLY A 13 10.51 14.51 -11.70
N PHE A 14 11.73 14.11 -11.32
CA PHE A 14 12.19 12.74 -11.39
C PHE A 14 11.40 11.81 -10.44
N LEU A 15 11.21 12.21 -9.19
CA LEU A 15 10.38 11.46 -8.23
C LEU A 15 8.91 11.36 -8.70
N ASN A 16 8.40 12.44 -9.28
CA ASN A 16 7.04 12.43 -9.83
C ASN A 16 6.89 11.42 -10.96
N MET A 17 7.88 11.36 -11.86
CA MET A 17 7.90 10.41 -12.99
C MET A 17 8.01 8.96 -12.50
N ILE A 18 8.88 8.67 -11.53
CA ILE A 18 8.99 7.32 -10.95
C ILE A 18 7.68 6.92 -10.26
N ALA A 19 7.09 7.80 -9.46
CA ALA A 19 5.83 7.53 -8.80
C ALA A 19 4.72 7.21 -9.83
N TYR A 20 4.64 7.95 -10.93
CA TYR A 20 3.70 7.67 -12.00
C TYR A 20 3.92 6.29 -12.64
N TRP A 21 5.16 5.93 -12.96
CA TRP A 21 5.46 4.64 -13.57
C TRP A 21 5.18 3.46 -12.62
N LEU A 22 5.50 3.59 -11.34
CA LEU A 22 5.14 2.58 -10.34
C LEU A 22 3.62 2.42 -10.22
N PHE A 23 2.88 3.53 -10.23
CA PHE A 23 1.41 3.49 -10.24
C PHE A 23 0.87 2.82 -11.51
N PHE A 24 1.45 3.12 -12.67
CA PHE A 24 1.04 2.52 -13.94
C PHE A 24 1.25 1.00 -13.94
N VAL A 25 2.41 0.53 -13.51
CA VAL A 25 2.70 -0.90 -13.37
C VAL A 25 1.72 -1.56 -12.38
N SER A 26 1.48 -0.91 -11.25
CA SER A 26 0.49 -1.37 -10.27
C SER A 26 -0.90 -1.55 -10.91
N SER A 27 -1.37 -0.56 -11.65
CA SER A 27 -2.70 -0.61 -12.29
C SER A 27 -2.81 -1.71 -13.33
N VAL A 28 -1.75 -1.95 -14.12
CA VAL A 28 -1.70 -3.06 -15.09
C VAL A 28 -1.78 -4.42 -14.39
N ILE A 29 -1.01 -4.61 -13.32
CA ILE A 29 -1.06 -5.86 -12.54
C ILE A 29 -2.44 -6.05 -11.89
N MET A 30 -3.03 -4.97 -11.37
CA MET A 30 -4.39 -5.02 -10.79
C MET A 30 -5.43 -5.47 -11.81
N VAL A 31 -5.40 -4.89 -13.01
CA VAL A 31 -6.30 -5.29 -14.10
C VAL A 31 -6.04 -6.73 -14.52
N ALA A 32 -4.78 -7.14 -14.65
CA ALA A 32 -4.43 -8.52 -14.97
C ALA A 32 -4.95 -9.53 -13.94
N SER A 33 -5.01 -9.16 -12.66
CA SER A 33 -5.54 -10.02 -11.59
C SER A 33 -7.03 -10.37 -11.76
N LEU A 34 -7.78 -9.58 -12.53
CA LEU A 34 -9.20 -9.85 -12.79
C LEU A 34 -9.43 -10.96 -13.83
N PHE A 35 -8.42 -11.21 -14.68
CA PHE A 35 -8.53 -12.17 -15.79
C PHE A 35 -7.90 -13.55 -15.49
N VAL A 36 -7.52 -13.79 -14.24
CA VAL A 36 -6.93 -15.06 -13.82
C VAL A 36 -8.02 -16.14 -13.75
N GLU A 37 -7.72 -17.37 -14.24
CA GLU A 37 -8.65 -18.50 -14.26
C GLU A 37 -9.20 -18.87 -12.86
N ALA A 38 -8.41 -18.68 -11.81
CA ALA A 38 -8.82 -18.90 -10.42
C ALA A 38 -9.80 -17.84 -9.89
N GLY A 39 -10.12 -16.82 -10.68
CA GLY A 39 -10.96 -15.69 -10.29
C GLY A 39 -10.18 -14.53 -9.64
N PRO A 40 -10.84 -13.36 -9.52
CA PRO A 40 -10.28 -12.17 -8.88
C PRO A 40 -10.10 -12.39 -7.37
N ALA A 41 -9.35 -11.49 -6.72
CA ALA A 41 -9.15 -11.51 -5.27
C ALA A 41 -10.48 -11.50 -4.50
N ALA A 42 -10.74 -12.51 -3.67
CA ALA A 42 -12.01 -12.72 -2.99
C ALA A 42 -11.99 -12.36 -1.49
N ALA A 43 -10.84 -11.95 -0.94
CA ALA A 43 -10.68 -11.64 0.49
C ALA A 43 -11.25 -10.27 0.93
N GLY A 44 -11.83 -9.49 -0.01
CA GLY A 44 -12.28 -8.13 0.26
C GLY A 44 -11.10 -7.16 0.46
N TRP A 45 -11.41 -5.88 0.68
CA TRP A 45 -10.38 -4.86 0.83
C TRP A 45 -9.67 -4.92 2.20
N THR A 46 -10.28 -5.51 3.20
CA THR A 46 -9.74 -5.66 4.56
C THR A 46 -8.69 -6.76 4.68
N ILE A 47 -8.67 -7.71 3.73
CA ILE A 47 -7.64 -8.75 3.59
C ILE A 47 -7.41 -9.54 4.89
N TYR A 48 -8.47 -9.98 5.55
CA TYR A 48 -8.35 -10.73 6.81
C TYR A 48 -7.59 -12.05 6.64
N PRO A 49 -6.52 -12.31 7.39
CA PRO A 49 -5.97 -13.65 7.57
C PRO A 49 -6.95 -14.52 8.38
N PRO A 50 -7.02 -15.85 8.18
CA PRO A 50 -6.26 -16.67 7.24
C PRO A 50 -6.79 -16.68 5.80
N LEU A 51 -7.90 -16.00 5.52
CA LEU A 51 -8.59 -16.00 4.23
C LEU A 51 -7.66 -15.52 3.09
N SER A 52 -6.88 -14.49 3.35
CA SER A 52 -5.94 -13.90 2.38
C SER A 52 -4.58 -14.58 2.35
N ALA A 53 -4.20 -15.28 3.42
CA ALA A 53 -2.89 -15.88 3.58
C ALA A 53 -2.77 -17.28 2.95
N LEU A 54 -3.87 -18.05 2.90
CA LEU A 54 -3.88 -19.40 2.34
C LEU A 54 -4.43 -19.43 0.91
N PRO A 55 -3.70 -20.00 -0.07
CA PRO A 55 -4.17 -20.08 -1.45
C PRO A 55 -5.41 -20.98 -1.65
N GLN A 56 -5.67 -21.88 -0.72
CA GLN A 56 -6.72 -22.91 -0.84
C GLN A 56 -8.04 -22.57 -0.14
N THR A 57 -8.13 -21.46 0.58
CA THR A 57 -9.30 -21.14 1.43
C THR A 57 -10.56 -20.84 0.65
N GLN A 58 -10.49 -20.25 -0.53
CA GLN A 58 -11.62 -19.92 -1.39
C GLN A 58 -11.23 -19.88 -2.88
N PRO A 59 -12.21 -20.10 -3.80
CA PRO A 59 -12.04 -19.73 -5.19
C PRO A 59 -11.67 -18.24 -5.29
N GLY A 60 -10.58 -17.91 -5.98
CA GLY A 60 -10.04 -16.54 -6.04
C GLY A 60 -8.97 -16.20 -5.00
N SER A 61 -8.70 -17.07 -4.00
CA SER A 61 -7.55 -16.89 -3.10
C SER A 61 -6.21 -17.30 -3.69
N GLY A 62 -6.19 -17.83 -4.92
CA GLY A 62 -4.98 -18.28 -5.61
C GLY A 62 -4.14 -17.12 -6.18
N LEU A 63 -3.74 -17.28 -7.43
CA LEU A 63 -2.87 -16.33 -8.14
C LEU A 63 -3.48 -14.91 -8.21
N GLY A 64 -4.80 -14.78 -8.35
CA GLY A 64 -5.47 -13.48 -8.38
C GLY A 64 -5.23 -12.65 -7.12
N MET A 65 -5.29 -13.27 -5.94
CA MET A 65 -4.99 -12.58 -4.67
C MET A 65 -3.51 -12.21 -4.55
N THR A 66 -2.60 -13.06 -5.02
CA THR A 66 -1.16 -12.75 -5.01
C THR A 66 -0.84 -11.55 -5.93
N LEU A 67 -1.40 -11.52 -7.13
CA LEU A 67 -1.25 -10.39 -8.05
C LEU A 67 -1.85 -9.11 -7.47
N TRP A 68 -3.00 -9.20 -6.81
CA TRP A 68 -3.61 -8.07 -6.12
C TRP A 68 -2.69 -7.51 -5.03
N LEU A 69 -2.09 -8.36 -4.19
CA LEU A 69 -1.13 -7.94 -3.15
C LEU A 69 0.13 -7.30 -3.74
N VAL A 70 0.68 -7.88 -4.80
CA VAL A 70 1.84 -7.31 -5.51
C VAL A 70 1.49 -5.94 -6.09
N SER A 71 0.34 -5.80 -6.74
CA SER A 71 -0.17 -4.53 -7.24
C SER A 71 -0.28 -3.50 -6.11
N MET A 72 -0.87 -3.87 -4.97
CA MET A 72 -0.97 -2.97 -3.82
C MET A 72 0.39 -2.54 -3.28
N ALA A 73 1.39 -3.42 -3.25
CA ALA A 73 2.74 -3.04 -2.83
C ALA A 73 3.36 -1.96 -3.74
N PHE A 74 3.23 -2.10 -5.06
CA PHE A 74 3.65 -1.07 -6.02
C PHE A 74 2.87 0.24 -5.87
N PHE A 75 1.56 0.14 -5.65
CA PHE A 75 0.70 1.31 -5.42
C PHE A 75 1.12 2.09 -4.17
N ILE A 76 1.38 1.39 -3.06
CA ILE A 76 1.81 2.00 -1.80
C ILE A 76 3.19 2.66 -1.97
N ALA A 77 4.14 2.00 -2.63
CA ALA A 77 5.45 2.57 -2.93
C ALA A 77 5.34 3.85 -3.78
N SER A 78 4.51 3.86 -4.82
CA SER A 78 4.19 5.04 -5.63
C SER A 78 3.62 6.18 -4.78
N SER A 79 2.64 5.88 -3.95
CA SER A 79 1.97 6.86 -3.09
C SER A 79 2.92 7.47 -2.06
N LEU A 80 3.85 6.68 -1.52
CA LEU A 80 4.88 7.16 -0.61
C LEU A 80 5.80 8.20 -1.27
N LEU A 81 6.29 7.89 -2.48
CA LEU A 81 7.14 8.81 -3.25
C LEU A 81 6.39 10.10 -3.62
N GLY A 82 5.11 9.99 -4.00
CA GLY A 82 4.25 11.13 -4.27
C GLY A 82 4.05 12.02 -3.04
N SER A 83 3.77 11.41 -1.89
CA SER A 83 3.60 12.13 -0.62
C SER A 83 4.85 12.89 -0.20
N LEU A 84 6.03 12.27 -0.32
CA LEU A 84 7.31 12.94 -0.09
C LEU A 84 7.51 14.14 -1.00
N ASN A 85 7.21 13.98 -2.30
CA ASN A 85 7.35 15.07 -3.27
C ASN A 85 6.39 16.23 -2.96
N TYR A 86 5.16 15.97 -2.52
CA TYR A 86 4.23 17.01 -2.09
C TYR A 86 4.73 17.78 -0.87
N ILE A 87 5.23 17.10 0.16
CA ILE A 87 5.77 17.75 1.36
C ILE A 87 6.91 18.68 0.99
N VAL A 88 7.89 18.18 0.24
CA VAL A 88 9.07 18.96 -0.18
C VAL A 88 8.66 20.14 -1.05
N THR A 89 7.69 19.98 -1.94
CA THR A 89 7.18 21.06 -2.79
C THR A 89 6.55 22.17 -1.95
N VAL A 90 5.68 21.83 -1.01
CA VAL A 90 5.01 22.82 -0.16
C VAL A 90 6.00 23.51 0.79
N LEU A 91 7.01 22.81 1.29
CA LEU A 91 8.00 23.42 2.20
C LEU A 91 8.97 24.35 1.48
N ASN A 92 9.52 23.94 0.33
CA ASN A 92 10.67 24.59 -0.30
C ASN A 92 10.29 25.54 -1.43
N LEU A 93 9.20 25.29 -2.15
CA LEU A 93 8.89 26.03 -3.39
C LEU A 93 7.78 27.07 -3.22
N ARG A 94 7.40 27.41 -1.98
CA ARG A 94 6.46 28.51 -1.73
C ARG A 94 7.04 29.85 -2.18
N THR A 95 6.16 30.69 -2.74
CA THR A 95 6.51 32.07 -3.12
C THR A 95 6.98 32.86 -1.90
N LYS A 96 7.98 33.73 -2.07
CA LYS A 96 8.45 34.62 -1.00
C LYS A 96 7.30 35.47 -0.48
N GLY A 97 7.08 35.45 0.86
CA GLY A 97 5.97 36.16 1.52
C GLY A 97 4.72 35.33 1.77
N MET A 98 4.64 34.11 1.22
CA MET A 98 3.54 33.19 1.52
C MET A 98 3.85 32.41 2.80
N THR A 99 3.29 32.86 3.94
CA THR A 99 3.36 32.13 5.22
C THR A 99 2.38 30.96 5.22
N PHE A 100 2.56 30.00 6.14
CA PHE A 100 1.63 28.85 6.27
C PHE A 100 0.18 29.28 6.45
N PHE A 101 -0.07 30.35 7.19
CA PHE A 101 -1.43 30.86 7.43
C PHE A 101 -2.09 31.51 6.20
N ARG A 102 -1.31 31.81 5.16
CA ARG A 102 -1.81 32.36 3.89
C ARG A 102 -1.96 31.30 2.79
N LEU A 103 -1.68 30.04 3.10
CA LEU A 103 -1.87 28.94 2.15
C LEU A 103 -3.37 28.68 1.92
N PRO A 104 -3.78 28.40 0.68
CA PRO A 104 -5.14 27.94 0.39
C PRO A 104 -5.47 26.66 1.16
N LEU A 105 -6.74 26.52 1.55
CA LEU A 105 -7.21 25.35 2.32
C LEU A 105 -6.92 24.03 1.59
N THR A 106 -6.99 24.02 0.26
CA THR A 106 -6.65 22.85 -0.57
C THR A 106 -5.22 22.40 -0.36
N ILE A 107 -4.26 23.33 -0.31
CA ILE A 107 -2.85 23.01 -0.08
C ILE A 107 -2.64 22.46 1.33
N TRP A 108 -3.32 23.00 2.33
CA TRP A 108 -3.31 22.47 3.68
C TRP A 108 -3.81 21.02 3.72
N ALA A 109 -4.93 20.73 3.06
CA ALA A 109 -5.47 19.38 3.01
C ALA A 109 -4.47 18.39 2.40
N PHE A 110 -3.88 18.72 1.22
CA PHE A 110 -2.88 17.86 0.60
C PHE A 110 -1.60 17.73 1.43
N PHE A 111 -1.17 18.79 2.10
CA PHE A 111 0.03 18.77 2.92
C PHE A 111 -0.14 17.86 4.15
N ILE A 112 -1.25 17.99 4.87
CA ILE A 112 -1.55 17.12 6.02
C ILE A 112 -1.75 15.68 5.59
N THR A 113 -2.48 15.44 4.50
CA THR A 113 -2.67 14.09 3.94
C THR A 113 -1.33 13.47 3.54
N ALA A 114 -0.43 14.24 2.96
CA ALA A 114 0.90 13.75 2.60
C ALA A 114 1.75 13.37 3.82
N ILE A 115 1.67 14.14 4.92
CA ILE A 115 2.37 13.80 6.17
C ILE A 115 1.82 12.51 6.76
N ILE A 116 0.50 12.36 6.85
CA ILE A 116 -0.14 11.14 7.31
C ILE A 116 0.25 9.96 6.40
N GLY A 117 0.27 10.17 5.08
CA GLY A 117 0.67 9.16 4.11
C GLY A 117 2.10 8.66 4.31
N VAL A 118 3.05 9.56 4.56
CA VAL A 118 4.46 9.16 4.81
C VAL A 118 4.59 8.33 6.10
N ILE A 119 3.73 8.52 7.07
CA ILE A 119 3.74 7.74 8.32
C ILE A 119 3.03 6.39 8.14
N SER A 120 1.87 6.38 7.48
CA SER A 120 1.01 5.19 7.38
C SER A 120 1.42 4.22 6.26
N PHE A 121 1.88 4.72 5.11
CA PHE A 121 2.21 3.86 3.96
C PHE A 121 3.35 2.88 4.19
N PRO A 122 4.44 3.19 4.91
CA PRO A 122 5.47 2.21 5.23
C PRO A 122 4.94 1.04 6.06
N VAL A 123 4.03 1.31 7.01
CA VAL A 123 3.41 0.27 7.84
C VAL A 123 2.52 -0.64 6.97
N LEU A 124 1.71 -0.05 6.11
CA LEU A 124 0.87 -0.80 5.18
C LEU A 124 1.69 -1.61 4.17
N LEU A 125 2.81 -1.04 3.70
CA LEU A 125 3.74 -1.74 2.80
C LEU A 125 4.38 -2.96 3.49
N SER A 126 4.82 -2.81 4.73
CA SER A 126 5.39 -3.92 5.49
C SER A 126 4.36 -5.04 5.69
N ALA A 127 3.13 -4.72 6.03
CA ALA A 127 2.05 -5.70 6.15
C ALA A 127 1.77 -6.43 4.83
N ALA A 128 1.72 -5.71 3.71
CA ALA A 128 1.54 -6.31 2.39
C ALA A 128 2.69 -7.25 2.01
N LEU A 129 3.94 -6.86 2.27
CA LEU A 129 5.12 -7.69 2.01
C LEU A 129 5.14 -8.95 2.87
N LEU A 130 4.85 -8.84 4.16
CA LEU A 130 4.77 -9.99 5.07
C LEU A 130 3.68 -10.97 4.62
N LEU A 131 2.53 -10.47 4.18
CA LEU A 131 1.46 -11.32 3.66
C LEU A 131 1.84 -12.00 2.34
N ILE A 132 2.58 -11.32 1.47
CA ILE A 132 3.15 -11.94 0.24
C ILE A 132 4.15 -13.04 0.62
N MET A 133 4.98 -12.82 1.63
CA MET A 133 5.92 -13.83 2.12
C MET A 133 5.18 -15.06 2.69
N ASP A 134 4.14 -14.87 3.47
CA ASP A 134 3.32 -15.97 3.99
C ASP A 134 2.70 -16.81 2.87
N ARG A 135 2.26 -16.16 1.79
CA ARG A 135 1.67 -16.85 0.64
C ARG A 135 2.68 -17.54 -0.26
N SER A 136 3.84 -16.94 -0.48
CA SER A 136 4.83 -17.39 -1.47
C SER A 136 5.91 -18.30 -0.87
N PHE A 137 6.29 -18.05 0.36
CA PHE A 137 7.38 -18.76 1.04
C PHE A 137 6.93 -19.61 2.23
N GLY A 138 5.62 -19.61 2.55
CA GLY A 138 5.08 -20.38 3.67
C GLY A 138 5.59 -19.92 5.03
N THR A 139 5.90 -18.64 5.18
CA THR A 139 6.22 -18.05 6.48
C THR A 139 4.97 -17.93 7.35
N SER A 140 5.13 -17.72 8.64
CA SER A 140 4.02 -17.74 9.61
C SER A 140 3.87 -16.41 10.35
N PHE A 141 3.88 -15.28 9.63
CA PHE A 141 3.70 -13.96 10.24
C PHE A 141 2.24 -13.69 10.66
N PHE A 142 1.28 -14.11 9.83
CA PHE A 142 -0.16 -13.90 10.05
C PHE A 142 -0.92 -15.20 10.30
N LEU A 143 -0.30 -16.35 10.10
CA LEU A 143 -0.91 -17.66 10.28
C LEU A 143 -0.58 -18.17 11.69
N SER A 144 -1.56 -18.20 12.58
CA SER A 144 -1.52 -18.99 13.81
C SER A 144 -2.04 -20.41 13.54
N ASP A 145 -2.02 -21.31 14.53
CA ASP A 145 -2.41 -22.71 14.43
C ASP A 145 -3.60 -22.94 13.48
N ILE A 146 -3.34 -23.42 12.28
CA ILE A 146 -4.36 -23.68 11.27
C ILE A 146 -4.46 -25.17 11.01
N PHE A 147 -5.68 -25.71 11.09
CA PHE A 147 -5.99 -27.08 10.69
C PHE A 147 -6.03 -27.15 9.15
N VAL A 148 -5.04 -27.77 8.54
CA VAL A 148 -5.05 -28.12 7.12
C VAL A 148 -5.17 -29.63 7.00
N GLN A 149 -6.25 -30.13 6.40
CA GLN A 149 -6.51 -31.56 6.18
C GLN A 149 -6.47 -32.46 7.43
N GLY A 150 -6.81 -31.89 8.60
CA GLY A 150 -6.84 -32.63 9.86
C GLY A 150 -5.53 -32.69 10.64
N GLU A 151 -4.46 -32.11 10.12
CA GLU A 151 -3.22 -31.88 10.86
C GLU A 151 -3.12 -30.45 11.37
N VAL A 152 -2.66 -30.31 12.62
CA VAL A 152 -2.39 -29.00 13.23
C VAL A 152 -1.05 -28.51 12.74
N LEU A 153 -1.05 -27.53 11.84
CA LEU A 153 0.16 -26.82 11.49
C LEU A 153 0.39 -25.73 12.56
N HIS A 154 1.35 -25.97 13.43
CA HIS A 154 1.79 -24.97 14.42
C HIS A 154 2.55 -23.83 13.74
N TYR A 155 1.83 -22.82 13.28
CA TYR A 155 2.41 -21.56 12.84
C TYR A 155 2.27 -20.52 13.95
N GLN A 156 3.37 -20.11 14.54
CA GLN A 156 3.38 -19.01 15.51
C GLN A 156 3.29 -17.67 14.75
N GLY A 157 2.09 -17.19 14.52
CA GLY A 157 1.85 -15.90 13.90
C GLY A 157 2.16 -14.75 14.86
N CYS A 158 3.33 -14.12 14.70
CA CYS A 158 3.80 -13.04 15.57
C CYS A 158 2.88 -11.80 15.57
N LEU A 159 2.18 -11.52 14.47
CA LEU A 159 1.35 -10.32 14.32
C LEU A 159 -0.11 -10.50 14.78
N LEU A 160 -0.64 -11.72 14.79
CA LEU A 160 -2.00 -11.97 15.28
C LEU A 160 -2.10 -11.83 16.79
N TYR A 161 -1.05 -12.18 17.53
CA TYR A 161 -1.01 -12.01 18.99
C TYR A 161 -1.01 -10.55 19.45
N THR A 162 -0.58 -9.62 18.60
CA THR A 162 -0.58 -8.19 18.92
C THR A 162 -1.89 -7.49 18.56
N SER A 163 -2.68 -8.03 17.62
CA SER A 163 -3.96 -7.44 17.22
C SER A 163 -5.12 -7.85 18.12
N ASP A 164 -5.06 -9.04 18.73
CA ASP A 164 -6.09 -9.51 19.68
C ASP A 164 -5.89 -8.97 21.10
N ALA A 165 -4.75 -8.31 21.37
CA ALA A 165 -4.44 -7.69 22.66
C ALA A 165 -4.83 -6.20 22.73
N ALA A 166 -5.39 -5.62 21.66
CA ALA A 166 -5.87 -4.25 21.56
C ALA A 166 -7.40 -4.22 21.50
#